data_e8b4a766e8385d70b1660be9c75bfdc3
#
_entry.id   e8b4a766e8385d70b1660be9c75bfdc3
#
_cell.length_a   1.000
_cell.length_b   1.000
_cell.length_c   1.000
_cell.angle_alpha   90.00
_cell.angle_beta   90.00
_cell.angle_gamma   90.00
#
_symmetry.space_group_name_H-M   'P 1'
#
loop_
_entity.id
_entity.type
_entity.pdbx_description
1 polymer ?
#
loop_
_entity_poly.entity_id
_entity_poly.type
_entity_poly.pdbx_seq_one_letter_code
_entity_poly.pdbx_strand_id
1 'polypeptide(L)'
;PFNLKYLGIGNEDLITDVFEVRFKMIFDAVKEKYPEITVIGTVGPFYEGSDYEEGWDLATRYEVPIVDEHYYNTPGWFMNNQDYYDRYDRSKKTKVYLGEYATHINGRPSNLQTALCDALHLTNVERNGDVVVMTSYAPLLAKERHTQWNPDLIYFNNKEVKPTVEYFVQKLFSLNSGDEYLSA
;
A
#
# COMPACT_ATOMS: atom_id res chain seq x y z
N PRO A 1 14.37 -23.51 1.19
CA PRO A 1 13.51 -22.91 0.16
C PRO A 1 12.62 -21.86 0.77
N PHE A 2 12.41 -20.76 0.06
CA PHE A 2 11.47 -19.73 0.48
C PHE A 2 10.04 -20.22 0.25
N ASN A 3 9.13 -19.97 1.18
CA ASN A 3 7.71 -20.22 1.00
C ASN A 3 7.07 -18.96 0.38
N LEU A 4 7.37 -18.68 -0.88
CA LEU A 4 6.86 -17.53 -1.60
C LEU A 4 5.34 -17.66 -1.79
N LYS A 5 4.59 -16.66 -1.34
CA LYS A 5 3.12 -16.61 -1.43
C LYS A 5 2.62 -15.54 -2.38
N TYR A 6 3.35 -14.43 -2.48
CA TYR A 6 2.95 -13.26 -3.23
C TYR A 6 4.04 -12.83 -4.19
N LEU A 7 3.66 -12.37 -5.37
CA LEU A 7 4.56 -11.82 -6.39
C LEU A 7 3.97 -10.53 -6.95
N GLY A 8 4.62 -9.39 -6.69
CA GLY A 8 4.30 -8.12 -7.32
C GLY A 8 4.79 -8.06 -8.76
N ILE A 9 3.94 -7.59 -9.67
CA ILE A 9 4.30 -7.32 -11.07
C ILE A 9 4.07 -5.84 -11.34
N GLY A 10 5.17 -5.11 -11.52
CA GLY A 10 5.18 -3.65 -11.66
C GLY A 10 5.39 -2.93 -10.34
N ASN A 11 5.68 -1.62 -10.45
CA ASN A 11 5.80 -0.68 -9.34
C ASN A 11 5.59 0.73 -9.87
N GLU A 12 4.45 1.34 -9.58
CA GLU A 12 4.10 2.70 -10.03
C GLU A 12 4.21 2.91 -11.55
N ASP A 13 4.01 1.84 -12.31
CA ASP A 13 4.08 1.93 -13.77
C ASP A 13 2.93 2.77 -14.33
N LEU A 14 3.21 3.47 -15.42
CA LEU A 14 2.17 4.03 -16.28
C LEU A 14 1.44 2.89 -16.99
N ILE A 15 0.13 2.88 -16.91
CA ILE A 15 -0.71 1.82 -17.47
C ILE A 15 -0.94 2.08 -18.96
N THR A 16 0.05 1.69 -19.76
CA THR A 16 0.02 1.82 -21.22
C THR A 16 -0.31 0.49 -21.88
N ASP A 17 -0.67 0.51 -23.17
CA ASP A 17 -0.87 -0.72 -23.96
C ASP A 17 0.33 -1.67 -23.89
N VAL A 18 1.55 -1.10 -23.88
CA VAL A 18 2.80 -1.89 -23.78
C VAL A 18 2.93 -2.52 -22.39
N PHE A 19 2.55 -1.78 -21.33
CA PHE A 19 2.52 -2.31 -19.98
C PHE A 19 1.53 -3.47 -19.91
N GLU A 20 0.30 -3.27 -20.37
CA GLU A 20 -0.74 -4.30 -20.36
C GLU A 20 -0.30 -5.61 -21.02
N VAL A 21 0.28 -5.53 -22.22
CA VAL A 21 0.78 -6.72 -22.95
C VAL A 21 1.85 -7.47 -22.14
N ARG A 22 2.80 -6.73 -21.54
CA ARG A 22 3.88 -7.32 -20.74
C ARG A 22 3.37 -7.89 -19.42
N PHE A 23 2.50 -7.14 -18.74
CA PHE A 23 1.87 -7.60 -17.50
C PHE A 23 1.15 -8.92 -17.75
N LYS A 24 0.28 -8.96 -18.76
CA LYS A 24 -0.50 -10.17 -19.08
C LYS A 24 0.39 -11.36 -19.40
N MET A 25 1.44 -11.18 -20.18
CA MET A 25 2.39 -12.25 -20.50
C MET A 25 3.04 -12.84 -19.25
N ILE A 26 3.48 -11.99 -18.31
CA ILE A 26 4.10 -12.44 -17.04
C ILE A 26 3.05 -13.08 -16.14
N PHE A 27 1.88 -12.44 -15.99
CA PHE A 27 0.77 -12.92 -15.18
C PHE A 27 0.32 -14.32 -15.59
N ASP A 28 0.10 -14.55 -16.89
CA ASP A 28 -0.33 -15.85 -17.41
C ASP A 28 0.75 -16.92 -17.17
N ALA A 29 2.03 -16.59 -17.40
CA ALA A 29 3.13 -17.52 -17.16
C ALA A 29 3.29 -17.89 -15.67
N VAL A 30 3.11 -16.94 -14.78
CA VAL A 30 3.13 -17.21 -13.34
C VAL A 30 1.95 -18.08 -12.93
N LYS A 31 0.75 -17.75 -13.39
CA LYS A 31 -0.48 -18.48 -13.08
C LYS A 31 -0.46 -19.92 -13.60
N GLU A 32 0.13 -20.15 -14.78
CA GLU A 32 0.29 -21.48 -15.37
C GLU A 32 1.32 -22.32 -14.59
N LYS A 33 2.47 -21.75 -14.27
CA LYS A 33 3.62 -22.48 -13.71
C LYS A 33 3.60 -22.57 -12.18
N TYR A 34 3.01 -21.60 -11.52
CA TYR A 34 3.00 -21.44 -10.05
C TYR A 34 1.62 -20.99 -9.55
N PRO A 35 0.58 -21.83 -9.73
CA PRO A 35 -0.81 -21.47 -9.39
C PRO A 35 -1.02 -21.15 -7.90
N GLU A 36 -0.08 -21.58 -7.03
CA GLU A 36 -0.10 -21.28 -5.60
C GLU A 36 0.36 -19.88 -5.25
N ILE A 37 0.97 -19.15 -6.21
CA ILE A 37 1.44 -17.78 -5.99
C ILE A 37 0.32 -16.79 -6.32
N THR A 38 0.00 -15.93 -5.37
CA THR A 38 -0.91 -14.82 -5.57
C THR A 38 -0.18 -13.66 -6.22
N VAL A 39 -0.61 -13.26 -7.40
CA VAL A 39 -0.04 -12.09 -8.09
C VAL A 39 -0.66 -10.81 -7.55
N ILE A 40 0.17 -9.78 -7.39
CA ILE A 40 -0.20 -8.40 -7.07
C ILE A 40 0.15 -7.53 -8.26
N GLY A 41 -0.83 -6.81 -8.82
CA GLY A 41 -0.65 -5.89 -9.94
C GLY A 41 -0.59 -4.44 -9.46
N THR A 42 0.21 -3.58 -10.13
CA THR A 42 0.23 -2.15 -9.84
C THR A 42 -0.97 -1.41 -10.44
N VAL A 43 -1.43 -0.35 -9.77
CA VAL A 43 -2.43 0.59 -10.30
C VAL A 43 -1.89 2.03 -10.37
N GLY A 44 -0.57 2.16 -10.57
CA GLY A 44 0.10 3.45 -10.69
C GLY A 44 0.49 4.06 -9.33
N PRO A 45 1.02 5.32 -9.38
CA PRO A 45 1.61 5.96 -8.20
C PRO A 45 0.64 6.83 -7.39
N PHE A 46 -0.65 6.89 -7.75
CA PHE A 46 -1.63 7.80 -7.15
C PHE A 46 -2.94 7.10 -6.81
N TYR A 47 -3.73 7.73 -5.94
CA TYR A 47 -5.04 7.24 -5.52
C TYR A 47 -6.19 7.63 -6.48
N GLU A 48 -5.87 8.33 -7.57
CA GLU A 48 -6.81 8.80 -8.60
C GLU A 48 -6.08 9.07 -9.92
N GLY A 49 -6.82 9.28 -10.99
CA GLY A 49 -6.30 9.60 -12.31
C GLY A 49 -6.25 8.41 -13.25
N SER A 50 -5.76 8.65 -14.49
CA SER A 50 -5.83 7.66 -15.57
C SER A 50 -5.15 6.34 -15.23
N ASP A 51 -3.93 6.39 -14.70
CA ASP A 51 -3.20 5.15 -14.37
C ASP A 51 -3.92 4.32 -13.30
N TYR A 52 -4.52 4.99 -12.30
CA TYR A 52 -5.32 4.32 -11.27
C TYR A 52 -6.56 3.66 -11.88
N GLU A 53 -7.32 4.40 -12.68
CA GLU A 53 -8.55 3.90 -13.30
C GLU A 53 -8.27 2.77 -14.29
N GLU A 54 -7.29 2.93 -15.17
CA GLU A 54 -6.87 1.93 -16.15
C GLU A 54 -6.25 0.69 -15.47
N GLY A 55 -5.47 0.86 -14.39
CA GLY A 55 -4.91 -0.24 -13.61
C GLY A 55 -5.99 -1.08 -12.92
N TRP A 56 -7.01 -0.44 -12.34
CA TRP A 56 -8.17 -1.12 -11.78
C TRP A 56 -9.02 -1.82 -12.85
N ASP A 57 -9.18 -1.21 -14.03
CA ASP A 57 -9.87 -1.84 -15.15
C ASP A 57 -9.12 -3.08 -15.65
N LEU A 58 -7.81 -2.97 -15.84
CA LEU A 58 -6.94 -4.09 -16.19
C LEU A 58 -7.05 -5.23 -15.17
N ALA A 59 -6.95 -4.90 -13.87
CA ALA A 59 -7.05 -5.89 -12.81
C ALA A 59 -8.41 -6.59 -12.80
N THR A 60 -9.48 -5.84 -13.05
CA THR A 60 -10.84 -6.40 -13.15
C THR A 60 -10.99 -7.31 -14.36
N ARG A 61 -10.50 -6.90 -15.55
CA ARG A 61 -10.56 -7.69 -16.79
C ARG A 61 -9.80 -9.01 -16.72
N TYR A 62 -8.65 -9.02 -16.05
CA TYR A 62 -7.81 -10.21 -15.93
C TYR A 62 -8.00 -10.99 -14.63
N GLU A 63 -8.95 -10.58 -13.80
CA GLU A 63 -9.20 -11.17 -12.48
C GLU A 63 -7.92 -11.25 -11.63
N VAL A 64 -7.14 -10.14 -11.61
CA VAL A 64 -5.94 -10.04 -10.77
C VAL A 64 -6.38 -10.08 -9.31
N PRO A 65 -5.82 -10.98 -8.48
CA PRO A 65 -6.33 -11.18 -7.11
C PRO A 65 -6.16 -9.97 -6.20
N ILE A 66 -5.05 -9.26 -6.34
CA ILE A 66 -4.68 -8.12 -5.49
C ILE A 66 -4.08 -7.02 -6.36
N VAL A 67 -4.44 -5.77 -6.09
CA VAL A 67 -3.77 -4.59 -6.67
C VAL A 67 -2.95 -3.89 -5.61
N ASP A 68 -1.85 -3.29 -6.05
CA ASP A 68 -0.94 -2.49 -5.23
C ASP A 68 -1.27 -1.01 -5.42
N GLU A 69 -1.81 -0.39 -4.36
CA GLU A 69 -2.12 1.03 -4.33
C GLU A 69 -1.03 1.80 -3.59
N HIS A 70 -0.63 2.94 -4.18
CA HIS A 70 0.35 3.85 -3.61
C HIS A 70 -0.23 5.25 -3.50
N TYR A 71 -0.08 5.89 -2.34
CA TYR A 71 -0.36 7.31 -2.20
C TYR A 71 0.29 7.94 -0.97
N TYR A 72 0.76 9.16 -1.19
CA TYR A 72 1.34 10.03 -0.17
C TYR A 72 0.52 11.31 -0.13
N ASN A 73 -0.13 11.59 0.98
CA ASN A 73 -1.09 12.68 1.06
C ASN A 73 -0.89 13.56 2.29
N THR A 74 -1.54 14.73 2.28
CA THR A 74 -1.48 15.68 3.39
C THR A 74 -2.36 15.25 4.57
N PRO A 75 -2.13 15.77 5.80
CA PRO A 75 -3.03 15.54 6.93
C PRO A 75 -4.49 15.86 6.61
N GLY A 76 -4.73 16.95 5.87
CA GLY A 76 -6.09 17.33 5.46
C GLY A 76 -6.76 16.27 4.60
N TRP A 77 -6.02 15.64 3.70
CA TRP A 77 -6.57 14.55 2.89
C TRP A 77 -6.97 13.37 3.76
N PHE A 78 -6.09 12.89 4.64
CA PHE A 78 -6.39 11.75 5.53
C PHE A 78 -7.56 12.03 6.46
N MET A 79 -7.65 13.23 7.02
CA MET A 79 -8.77 13.62 7.88
C MET A 79 -10.10 13.68 7.12
N ASN A 80 -10.10 14.07 5.86
CA ASN A 80 -11.33 14.20 5.05
C ASN A 80 -11.70 12.92 4.29
N ASN A 81 -10.86 11.89 4.31
CA ASN A 81 -11.07 10.62 3.62
C ASN A 81 -11.02 9.41 4.57
N GLN A 82 -11.61 9.57 5.78
CA GLN A 82 -11.71 8.49 6.76
C GLN A 82 -12.61 7.33 6.30
N ASP A 83 -13.40 7.55 5.26
CA ASP A 83 -14.29 6.59 4.62
C ASP A 83 -13.78 6.15 3.23
N TYR A 84 -12.48 6.34 2.94
CA TYR A 84 -11.90 6.08 1.62
C TYR A 84 -12.23 4.68 1.11
N TYR A 85 -11.93 3.66 1.90
CA TYR A 85 -12.18 2.26 1.53
C TYR A 85 -13.64 1.82 1.74
N ASP A 86 -14.46 2.58 2.47
CA ASP A 86 -15.89 2.30 2.62
C ASP A 86 -16.63 2.39 1.27
N ARG A 87 -16.09 3.18 0.33
CA ARG A 87 -16.67 3.44 -1.00
C ARG A 87 -16.33 2.37 -2.03
N TYR A 88 -15.45 1.42 -1.71
CA TYR A 88 -15.02 0.39 -2.66
C TYR A 88 -16.15 -0.59 -2.96
N ASP A 89 -16.22 -0.99 -4.23
CA ASP A 89 -17.20 -1.96 -4.72
C ASP A 89 -16.89 -3.38 -4.22
N ARG A 90 -17.66 -3.84 -3.23
CA ARG A 90 -17.50 -5.17 -2.63
C ARG A 90 -17.85 -6.31 -3.57
N SER A 91 -18.50 -6.05 -4.71
CA SER A 91 -18.76 -7.08 -5.73
C SER A 91 -17.50 -7.51 -6.48
N LYS A 92 -16.46 -6.66 -6.49
CA LYS A 92 -15.15 -6.97 -7.08
C LYS A 92 -14.41 -8.00 -6.23
N LYS A 93 -13.85 -9.00 -6.90
CA LYS A 93 -13.03 -10.05 -6.24
C LYS A 93 -11.63 -9.55 -5.92
N THR A 94 -11.12 -8.58 -6.68
CA THR A 94 -9.80 -7.99 -6.51
C THR A 94 -9.72 -7.25 -5.18
N LYS A 95 -8.69 -7.55 -4.40
CA LYS A 95 -8.39 -6.93 -3.10
C LYS A 95 -7.29 -5.88 -3.25
N VAL A 96 -7.08 -5.13 -2.19
CA VAL A 96 -6.06 -4.08 -2.13
C VAL A 96 -4.91 -4.52 -1.22
N TYR A 97 -3.72 -4.36 -1.70
CA TYR A 97 -2.51 -4.17 -0.94
C TYR A 97 -2.16 -2.68 -0.99
N LEU A 98 -2.24 -1.97 0.14
CA LEU A 98 -1.74 -0.61 0.23
C LEU A 98 -0.22 -0.68 0.44
N GLY A 99 0.52 -0.78 -0.67
CA GLY A 99 1.94 -1.10 -0.67
C GLY A 99 2.84 0.05 -0.28
N GLU A 100 2.39 1.29 -0.55
CA GLU A 100 3.10 2.48 -0.13
C GLU A 100 2.13 3.57 0.32
N TYR A 101 2.32 4.07 1.54
CA TYR A 101 1.62 5.25 2.03
C TYR A 101 2.38 5.94 3.15
N ALA A 102 2.21 7.23 3.25
CA ALA A 102 2.59 8.03 4.41
C ALA A 102 1.88 9.39 4.39
N THR A 103 1.69 9.97 5.56
CA THR A 103 1.26 11.37 5.68
C THR A 103 2.45 12.30 5.47
N HIS A 104 2.31 13.24 4.52
CA HIS A 104 3.33 14.23 4.21
C HIS A 104 2.87 15.65 4.55
N ILE A 105 3.73 16.41 5.23
CA ILE A 105 3.59 17.86 5.44
C ILE A 105 4.79 18.61 4.84
N ASN A 106 4.70 19.92 4.75
CA ASN A 106 5.80 20.75 4.21
C ASN A 106 7.12 20.47 4.94
N GLY A 107 8.20 20.28 4.17
CA GLY A 107 9.49 19.88 4.69
C GLY A 107 9.60 18.40 5.08
N ARG A 108 8.51 17.66 4.98
CA ARG A 108 8.42 16.20 5.24
C ARG A 108 9.03 15.74 6.56
N PRO A 109 8.82 16.42 7.72
CA PRO A 109 9.25 15.90 9.00
C PRO A 109 8.36 14.75 9.44
N SER A 110 8.95 13.79 10.15
CA SER A 110 8.23 12.83 10.97
C SER A 110 7.88 13.48 12.31
N ASN A 111 6.60 13.53 12.66
CA ASN A 111 6.14 14.12 13.92
C ASN A 111 4.79 13.53 14.37
N LEU A 112 4.30 14.01 15.54
CA LEU A 112 3.06 13.50 16.10
C LEU A 112 1.83 13.75 15.18
N GLN A 113 1.79 14.85 14.44
CA GLN A 113 0.68 15.15 13.54
C GLN A 113 0.61 14.12 12.40
N THR A 114 1.74 13.82 11.75
CA THR A 114 1.79 12.81 10.67
C THR A 114 1.46 11.43 11.21
N ALA A 115 2.00 11.06 12.37
CA ALA A 115 1.72 9.80 13.03
C ALA A 115 0.24 9.61 13.41
N LEU A 116 -0.42 10.66 13.89
CA LEU A 116 -1.86 10.61 14.20
C LEU A 116 -2.73 10.48 12.94
N CYS A 117 -2.34 11.10 11.83
CA CYS A 117 -3.03 10.93 10.55
C CYS A 117 -2.86 9.52 9.99
N ASP A 118 -1.67 8.93 10.12
CA ASP A 118 -1.43 7.53 9.75
C ASP A 118 -2.25 6.59 10.63
N ALA A 119 -2.35 6.85 11.95
CA ALA A 119 -3.19 6.08 12.86
C ALA A 119 -4.67 6.16 12.45
N LEU A 120 -5.16 7.36 12.13
CA LEU A 120 -6.53 7.56 11.65
C LEU A 120 -6.80 6.77 10.38
N HIS A 121 -5.86 6.78 9.44
CA HIS A 121 -5.98 6.02 8.20
C HIS A 121 -5.98 4.50 8.45
N LEU A 122 -5.13 4.01 9.34
CA LEU A 122 -5.11 2.60 9.73
C LEU A 122 -6.43 2.13 10.35
N THR A 123 -7.16 2.99 11.06
CA THR A 123 -8.51 2.62 11.53
C THR A 123 -9.50 2.42 10.38
N ASN A 124 -9.39 3.22 9.29
CA ASN A 124 -10.18 3.01 8.08
C ASN A 124 -9.77 1.68 7.38
N VAL A 125 -8.48 1.40 7.30
CA VAL A 125 -7.94 0.16 6.73
C VAL A 125 -8.45 -1.07 7.49
N GLU A 126 -8.32 -1.09 8.82
CA GLU A 126 -8.79 -2.22 9.64
C GLU A 126 -10.30 -2.44 9.54
N ARG A 127 -11.09 -1.36 9.53
CA ARG A 127 -12.54 -1.43 9.32
C ARG A 127 -12.91 -2.06 7.97
N ASN A 128 -12.05 -1.94 6.97
CA ASN A 128 -12.24 -2.42 5.62
C ASN A 128 -11.31 -3.61 5.27
N GLY A 129 -11.04 -4.49 6.23
CA GLY A 129 -10.21 -5.70 6.02
C GLY A 129 -10.79 -6.69 5.01
N ASP A 130 -12.05 -6.53 4.63
CA ASP A 130 -12.66 -7.25 3.51
C ASP A 130 -12.21 -6.74 2.12
N VAL A 131 -11.69 -5.52 2.06
CA VAL A 131 -11.13 -4.89 0.85
C VAL A 131 -9.61 -4.85 0.92
N VAL A 132 -9.05 -4.30 2.00
CA VAL A 132 -7.60 -4.11 2.18
C VAL A 132 -7.00 -5.27 2.95
N VAL A 133 -6.24 -6.11 2.29
CA VAL A 133 -5.70 -7.35 2.88
C VAL A 133 -4.28 -7.20 3.41
N MET A 134 -3.56 -6.17 2.99
CA MET A 134 -2.19 -5.88 3.45
C MET A 134 -1.92 -4.38 3.37
N THR A 135 -1.02 -3.91 4.24
CA THR A 135 -0.48 -2.54 4.17
C THR A 135 1.01 -2.50 4.45
N SER A 136 1.70 -1.53 3.86
CA SER A 136 3.11 -1.24 4.13
C SER A 136 3.33 0.26 4.15
N TYR A 137 3.83 0.77 5.27
CA TYR A 137 4.36 2.14 5.30
C TYR A 137 5.61 2.23 4.43
N ALA A 138 5.74 3.30 3.67
CA ALA A 138 6.91 3.51 2.82
C ALA A 138 7.46 4.95 2.88
N PRO A 139 8.79 5.09 2.70
CA PRO A 139 9.81 4.02 2.74
C PRO A 139 10.07 3.47 4.14
N LEU A 140 10.57 2.23 4.20
CA LEU A 140 10.75 1.53 5.48
C LEU A 140 12.05 1.90 6.21
N LEU A 141 13.18 1.85 5.50
CA LEU A 141 14.52 1.95 6.10
C LEU A 141 15.37 2.99 5.40
N ALA A 142 16.03 3.83 6.18
CA ALA A 142 16.98 4.81 5.67
C ALA A 142 18.29 4.85 6.48
N LYS A 143 19.42 4.77 5.78
CA LYS A 143 20.70 5.09 6.39
C LYS A 143 20.85 6.59 6.53
N GLU A 144 21.05 7.09 7.75
CA GLU A 144 21.25 8.52 8.03
C GLU A 144 22.29 9.15 7.11
N ARG A 145 21.95 10.31 6.54
CA ARG A 145 22.76 11.08 5.58
C ARG A 145 23.04 10.38 4.24
N HIS A 146 22.37 9.24 3.96
CA HIS A 146 22.52 8.47 2.73
C HIS A 146 21.18 8.04 2.17
N THR A 147 20.13 8.80 2.41
CA THR A 147 18.81 8.60 1.81
C THR A 147 18.50 9.72 0.83
N GLN A 148 17.73 9.41 -0.21
CA GLN A 148 17.19 10.36 -1.17
C GLN A 148 15.73 10.73 -0.88
N TRP A 149 15.12 10.08 0.11
CA TRP A 149 13.73 10.24 0.48
C TRP A 149 13.59 10.66 1.94
N ASN A 150 12.47 11.33 2.25
CA ASN A 150 12.09 11.75 3.59
C ASN A 150 10.56 11.98 3.64
N PRO A 151 9.82 11.53 4.68
CA PRO A 151 10.30 10.75 5.82
C PRO A 151 10.48 9.26 5.46
N ASP A 152 11.29 8.57 6.25
CA ASP A 152 11.40 7.11 6.28
C ASP A 152 10.94 6.61 7.65
N LEU A 153 10.46 5.38 7.76
CA LEU A 153 9.90 4.87 9.01
C LEU A 153 10.96 4.62 10.09
N ILE A 154 12.11 4.09 9.68
CA ILE A 154 13.21 3.73 10.59
C ILE A 154 14.53 4.23 10.00
N TYR A 155 15.17 5.15 10.71
CA TYR A 155 16.53 5.57 10.39
C TYR A 155 17.54 4.72 11.14
N PHE A 156 18.71 4.52 10.55
CA PHE A 156 19.80 3.80 11.19
C PHE A 156 21.17 4.34 10.78
N ASN A 157 22.16 4.08 11.60
CA ASN A 157 23.56 4.28 11.28
C ASN A 157 24.37 3.07 11.75
N ASN A 158 25.70 3.16 11.76
CA ASN A 158 26.55 2.01 12.13
C ASN A 158 26.53 1.68 13.65
N LYS A 159 25.82 2.46 14.47
CA LYS A 159 25.83 2.31 15.94
C LYS A 159 24.44 2.11 16.52
N GLU A 160 23.41 2.65 15.89
CA GLU A 160 22.06 2.70 16.47
C GLU A 160 20.96 2.65 15.39
N VAL A 161 19.77 2.27 15.81
CA VAL A 161 18.52 2.30 15.06
C VAL A 161 17.61 3.34 15.69
N LYS A 162 17.00 4.19 14.87
CA LYS A 162 16.15 5.33 15.28
C LYS A 162 14.76 5.21 14.68
N PRO A 163 13.83 4.50 15.31
CA PRO A 163 12.43 4.46 14.88
C PRO A 163 11.81 5.86 14.99
N THR A 164 10.95 6.20 14.04
CA THR A 164 10.16 7.44 14.07
C THR A 164 8.90 7.28 14.91
N VAL A 165 8.13 8.35 15.05
CA VAL A 165 6.82 8.30 15.75
C VAL A 165 5.85 7.42 14.98
N GLU A 166 5.86 7.47 13.66
CA GLU A 166 5.05 6.64 12.78
C GLU A 166 5.36 5.14 12.96
N TYR A 167 6.62 4.78 13.21
CA TYR A 167 6.97 3.39 13.53
C TYR A 167 6.18 2.85 14.73
N PHE A 168 6.04 3.67 15.78
CA PHE A 168 5.30 3.22 16.97
C PHE A 168 3.81 3.09 16.69
N VAL A 169 3.25 3.90 15.80
CA VAL A 169 1.87 3.73 15.30
C VAL A 169 1.74 2.41 14.54
N GLN A 170 2.60 2.16 13.54
CA GLN A 170 2.60 0.92 12.78
C GLN A 170 2.73 -0.30 13.68
N LYS A 171 3.64 -0.25 14.65
CA LYS A 171 3.83 -1.30 15.64
C LYS A 171 2.59 -1.53 16.51
N LEU A 172 1.92 -0.45 16.94
CA LEU A 172 0.72 -0.55 17.75
C LEU A 172 -0.38 -1.31 17.00
N PHE A 173 -0.67 -0.93 15.76
CA PHE A 173 -1.67 -1.58 14.92
C PHE A 173 -1.28 -3.03 14.61
N SER A 174 -0.04 -3.28 14.19
CA SER A 174 0.43 -4.62 13.84
C SER A 174 0.37 -5.63 14.99
N LEU A 175 0.51 -5.18 16.24
CA LEU A 175 0.49 -6.05 17.42
C LEU A 175 -0.88 -6.17 18.07
N ASN A 176 -1.85 -5.32 17.70
CA ASN A 176 -3.17 -5.23 18.32
C ASN A 176 -4.30 -5.25 17.28
N SER A 177 -4.05 -5.76 16.08
CA SER A 177 -5.10 -5.95 15.09
C SER A 177 -6.17 -6.92 15.59
N GLY A 178 -7.44 -6.59 15.34
CA GLY A 178 -8.58 -7.45 15.66
C GLY A 178 -8.84 -8.47 14.55
N ASP A 179 -9.62 -9.50 14.87
CA ASP A 179 -10.06 -10.51 13.89
C ASP A 179 -11.37 -10.12 13.19
N GLU A 180 -12.20 -9.33 13.87
CA GLU A 180 -13.53 -8.93 13.38
C GLU A 180 -13.82 -7.46 13.68
N TYR A 181 -14.41 -6.77 12.71
CA TYR A 181 -14.95 -5.42 12.90
C TYR A 181 -16.41 -5.49 13.33
N LEU A 182 -16.72 -4.91 14.49
CA LEU A 182 -18.09 -4.76 14.98
C LEU A 182 -18.55 -3.31 14.73
N SER A 183 -19.55 -3.13 13.86
CA SER A 183 -20.17 -1.80 13.67
C SER A 183 -20.90 -1.38 14.92
N ALA A 184 -20.65 -0.14 15.36
CA ALA A 184 -21.37 0.49 16.44
C ALA A 184 -22.71 1.09 15.98
#